data_c90dd683e1191482f64317efbe7e4c5d
#
_entry.id   c90dd683e1191482f64317efbe7e4c5d
#
_cell.length_a   1.000
_cell.length_b   1.000
_cell.length_c   1.000
_cell.angle_alpha   90.00
_cell.angle_beta   90.00
_cell.angle_gamma   90.00
#
_symmetry.space_group_name_H-M   'P 1'
#
loop_
_entity.id
_entity.type
_entity.pdbx_description
1 polymer ?
#
loop_
_entity_poly.entity_id
_entity_poly.type
_entity_poly.pdbx_seq_one_letter_code
_entity_poly.pdbx_strand_id
1 'polypeptide(L)'
;FIPAKEGTYPEGVIGIRAPQSEDLVFRAGKTLEYRTEQEDFEGKAGVIRRMKDGSLQLALIRGTKIAADGLGLSMEAGDEVAIALTRAVDETLFGTFKALKVTKVTLTGVTLKGTFYIDGVAQPVRVKAGKAVLTLPAGQHSLEYTAGKAMPLPAEITDVEYEKNHFLIYWQNPNRLKSVRLEVSVDGGKHWETVTTTLHSPYKLSKDGYKDKIHIRAVAMNGKRAASSAKEYPVYITGEAPHYPEGIWMKLDDNQVEISWGKVLGVQKYRLYRRVKGEQEFRLIYEGKANCFVDKTAAGVCK
;
A
#
# COMPACT_ATOMS: atom_id res chain seq x y z
N PHE A 1 21.60 14.88 -0.07
CA PHE A 1 22.36 13.73 -0.56
C PHE A 1 23.83 14.04 -0.38
N ILE A 2 24.49 13.42 0.57
CA ILE A 2 25.95 13.57 0.77
C ILE A 2 26.50 12.16 0.55
N PRO A 3 27.24 11.90 -0.55
CA PRO A 3 27.91 10.62 -0.71
C PRO A 3 28.93 10.47 0.43
N ALA A 4 29.05 9.27 0.97
CA ALA A 4 30.17 8.95 1.84
C ALA A 4 31.45 9.14 1.04
N LYS A 5 32.56 9.51 1.70
CA LYS A 5 33.85 9.86 1.07
C LYS A 5 34.15 8.99 -0.16
N GLU A 6 34.36 9.64 -1.30
CA GLU A 6 34.85 8.96 -2.53
C GLU A 6 36.07 8.09 -2.18
N GLY A 7 36.05 6.85 -2.65
CA GLY A 7 37.12 5.89 -2.45
C GLY A 7 36.99 4.93 -1.26
N THR A 8 35.89 4.98 -0.50
CA THR A 8 35.71 4.10 0.67
C THR A 8 35.03 2.77 0.31
N TYR A 9 34.32 2.69 -0.82
CA TYR A 9 33.56 1.52 -1.25
C TYR A 9 34.00 1.00 -2.62
N PRO A 10 33.93 -0.32 -2.87
CA PRO A 10 34.21 -0.89 -4.19
C PRO A 10 33.17 -0.48 -5.23
N GLU A 11 33.50 -0.69 -6.50
CA GLU A 11 32.58 -0.45 -7.61
C GLU A 11 31.24 -1.18 -7.40
N GLY A 12 30.13 -0.47 -7.62
CA GLY A 12 28.79 -1.00 -7.39
C GLY A 12 28.25 -0.85 -5.97
N VAL A 13 29.03 -0.27 -5.04
CA VAL A 13 28.58 0.06 -3.69
C VAL A 13 28.63 1.57 -3.47
N ILE A 14 27.51 2.13 -2.99
CA ILE A 14 27.39 3.56 -2.72
C ILE A 14 26.92 3.75 -1.28
N GLY A 15 27.70 4.47 -0.48
CA GLY A 15 27.29 4.94 0.84
C GLY A 15 26.58 6.28 0.75
N ILE A 16 25.44 6.41 1.42
CA ILE A 16 24.65 7.64 1.46
C ILE A 16 24.39 8.00 2.91
N ARG A 17 24.64 9.25 3.29
CA ARG A 17 24.24 9.79 4.58
C ARG A 17 23.11 10.77 4.41
N ALA A 18 22.01 10.53 5.11
CA ALA A 18 20.86 11.42 5.20
C ALA A 18 20.67 11.88 6.66
N PRO A 19 19.87 12.93 6.92
CA PRO A 19 19.63 13.41 8.29
C PRO A 19 19.11 12.33 9.25
N GLN A 20 18.40 11.33 8.76
CA GLN A 20 17.76 10.28 9.55
C GLN A 20 18.25 8.85 9.26
N SER A 21 19.17 8.66 8.30
CA SER A 21 19.66 7.34 7.94
C SER A 21 21.09 7.34 7.41
N GLU A 22 21.70 6.15 7.49
CA GLU A 22 22.89 5.78 6.72
C GLU A 22 22.56 4.59 5.85
N ASP A 23 22.76 4.72 4.53
CA ASP A 23 22.38 3.74 3.54
C ASP A 23 23.62 3.19 2.83
N LEU A 24 23.67 1.86 2.62
CA LEU A 24 24.51 1.21 1.63
C LEU A 24 23.63 0.73 0.49
N VAL A 25 23.90 1.24 -0.70
CA VAL A 25 23.17 0.87 -1.93
C VAL A 25 24.09 0.03 -2.79
N PHE A 26 23.61 -1.16 -3.15
CA PHE A 26 24.27 -2.10 -4.04
C PHE A 26 23.61 -2.06 -5.42
N ARG A 27 24.40 -1.80 -6.46
CA ARG A 27 23.95 -1.80 -7.85
C ARG A 27 25.09 -2.18 -8.79
N ALA A 28 25.01 -3.34 -9.38
CA ALA A 28 26.01 -3.84 -10.31
C ALA A 28 25.40 -4.53 -11.54
N GLY A 29 26.09 -4.49 -12.68
CA GLY A 29 25.70 -5.20 -13.89
C GLY A 29 25.87 -6.73 -13.78
N LYS A 30 26.84 -7.16 -12.98
CA LYS A 30 27.13 -8.56 -12.65
C LYS A 30 26.82 -8.81 -11.17
N THR A 31 26.85 -10.06 -10.74
CA THR A 31 26.75 -10.41 -9.32
C THR A 31 27.92 -9.78 -8.58
N LEU A 32 27.60 -8.98 -7.59
CA LEU A 32 28.55 -8.34 -6.67
C LEU A 32 28.56 -9.14 -5.37
N GLU A 33 29.73 -9.48 -4.90
CA GLU A 33 29.97 -10.02 -3.56
C GLU A 33 30.61 -8.91 -2.73
N TYR A 34 29.95 -8.52 -1.64
CA TYR A 34 30.43 -7.51 -0.70
C TYR A 34 30.32 -8.05 0.71
N ARG A 35 31.47 -8.08 1.40
CA ARG A 35 31.52 -8.61 2.76
C ARG A 35 32.42 -7.76 3.64
N THR A 36 31.90 -7.41 4.80
CA THR A 36 32.62 -6.80 5.92
C THR A 36 32.37 -7.59 7.20
N GLU A 37 32.81 -7.09 8.32
CA GLU A 37 32.46 -7.70 9.63
C GLU A 37 30.95 -7.51 9.96
N GLN A 38 30.31 -6.47 9.43
CA GLN A 38 28.93 -6.09 9.76
C GLN A 38 27.93 -6.33 8.61
N GLU A 39 28.39 -6.33 7.36
CA GLU A 39 27.53 -6.48 6.20
C GLU A 39 27.94 -7.68 5.33
N ASP A 40 26.94 -8.29 4.70
CA ASP A 40 27.13 -9.36 3.71
C ASP A 40 26.08 -9.21 2.60
N PHE A 41 26.52 -9.05 1.37
CA PHE A 41 25.65 -8.91 0.21
C PHE A 41 26.18 -9.75 -0.95
N GLU A 42 25.26 -10.50 -1.58
CA GLU A 42 25.50 -11.23 -2.82
C GLU A 42 24.33 -11.00 -3.77
N GLY A 43 24.60 -10.29 -4.87
CA GLY A 43 23.55 -9.95 -5.83
C GLY A 43 23.89 -8.83 -6.79
N LYS A 44 22.86 -8.31 -7.45
CA LYS A 44 22.98 -7.18 -8.40
C LYS A 44 22.35 -5.89 -7.88
N ALA A 45 21.36 -5.98 -7.00
CA ALA A 45 20.70 -4.82 -6.43
C ALA A 45 20.16 -5.09 -5.03
N GLY A 46 20.45 -4.18 -4.11
CA GLY A 46 20.00 -4.23 -2.72
C GLY A 46 20.25 -2.93 -1.98
N VAL A 47 19.72 -2.80 -0.78
CA VAL A 47 19.91 -1.67 0.11
C VAL A 47 19.97 -2.15 1.55
N ILE A 48 20.95 -1.67 2.29
CA ILE A 48 21.01 -1.72 3.75
C ILE A 48 20.82 -0.29 4.23
N ARG A 49 19.82 -0.04 5.08
CA ARG A 49 19.53 1.26 5.65
C ARG A 49 19.49 1.17 7.16
N ARG A 50 20.36 1.93 7.80
CA ARG A 50 20.38 2.13 9.26
C ARG A 50 19.72 3.45 9.60
N MET A 51 18.64 3.39 10.37
CA MET A 51 17.94 4.58 10.82
C MET A 51 18.51 5.07 12.15
N LYS A 52 18.42 6.38 12.40
CA LYS A 52 18.88 6.97 13.68
C LYS A 52 18.10 6.52 14.90
N ASP A 53 16.87 6.04 14.72
CA ASP A 53 16.06 5.44 15.79
C ASP A 53 16.52 4.03 16.17
N GLY A 54 17.53 3.49 15.49
CA GLY A 54 18.06 2.14 15.71
C GLY A 54 17.37 1.06 14.87
N SER A 55 16.37 1.41 14.06
CA SER A 55 15.76 0.45 13.15
C SER A 55 16.67 0.17 11.95
N LEU A 56 16.56 -1.04 11.40
CA LEU A 56 17.35 -1.53 10.28
C LEU A 56 16.41 -1.97 9.15
N GLN A 57 16.69 -1.51 7.93
CA GLN A 57 15.95 -1.94 6.74
C GLN A 57 16.89 -2.67 5.80
N LEU A 58 16.48 -3.85 5.35
CA LEU A 58 17.16 -4.65 4.33
C LEU A 58 16.24 -4.79 3.13
N ALA A 59 16.73 -4.43 1.94
CA ALA A 59 16.03 -4.66 0.69
C ALA A 59 16.93 -5.46 -0.26
N LEU A 60 16.53 -6.69 -0.58
CA LEU A 60 17.13 -7.52 -1.59
C LEU A 60 16.23 -7.50 -2.82
N ILE A 61 16.69 -6.88 -3.92
CA ILE A 61 15.90 -6.68 -5.13
C ILE A 61 16.27 -7.73 -6.18
N ARG A 62 17.56 -7.98 -6.34
CA ARG A 62 18.13 -9.01 -7.21
C ARG A 62 19.38 -9.57 -6.58
N GLY A 63 19.28 -10.74 -5.98
CA GLY A 63 20.41 -11.39 -5.32
C GLY A 63 19.98 -12.59 -4.52
N THR A 64 20.94 -13.22 -3.89
CA THR A 64 20.78 -14.43 -3.09
C THR A 64 20.99 -14.17 -1.60
N LYS A 65 21.59 -13.02 -1.24
CA LYS A 65 21.94 -12.75 0.16
C LYS A 65 22.03 -11.26 0.45
N ILE A 66 21.51 -10.87 1.60
CA ILE A 66 21.74 -9.57 2.23
C ILE A 66 21.71 -9.71 3.74
N ALA A 67 22.69 -9.16 4.42
CA ALA A 67 22.73 -9.17 5.88
C ALA A 67 23.43 -7.90 6.43
N ALA A 68 22.95 -7.43 7.58
CA ALA A 68 23.60 -6.40 8.36
C ALA A 68 23.20 -6.50 9.83
N ASP A 69 24.09 -6.12 10.73
CA ASP A 69 23.85 -5.98 12.17
C ASP A 69 23.14 -7.20 12.80
N GLY A 70 23.53 -8.39 12.38
CA GLY A 70 23.00 -9.66 12.86
C GLY A 70 21.69 -10.12 12.20
N LEU A 71 20.97 -9.26 11.46
CA LEU A 71 19.82 -9.68 10.65
C LEU A 71 20.29 -10.10 9.26
N GLY A 72 19.81 -11.21 8.73
CA GLY A 72 20.17 -11.66 7.40
C GLY A 72 19.04 -12.36 6.67
N LEU A 73 19.08 -12.25 5.35
CA LEU A 73 18.24 -12.92 4.38
C LEU A 73 19.13 -13.69 3.41
N SER A 74 18.81 -14.96 3.15
CA SER A 74 19.44 -15.72 2.09
C SER A 74 18.46 -16.68 1.41
N MET A 75 18.72 -16.99 0.15
CA MET A 75 17.95 -17.92 -0.67
C MET A 75 18.87 -18.67 -1.62
N GLU A 76 18.37 -19.75 -2.23
CA GLU A 76 19.13 -20.50 -3.22
C GLU A 76 19.30 -19.70 -4.53
N ALA A 77 20.39 -19.95 -5.24
CA ALA A 77 20.64 -19.34 -6.54
C ALA A 77 19.55 -19.76 -7.55
N GLY A 78 19.11 -18.81 -8.37
CA GLY A 78 18.03 -19.02 -9.34
C GLY A 78 16.62 -18.74 -8.80
N ASP A 79 16.48 -18.39 -7.53
CA ASP A 79 15.24 -17.87 -6.98
C ASP A 79 15.15 -16.37 -7.21
N GLU A 80 14.01 -15.92 -7.75
CA GLU A 80 13.76 -14.51 -7.99
C GLU A 80 12.73 -13.98 -6.98
N VAL A 81 13.23 -13.42 -5.89
CA VAL A 81 12.43 -12.76 -4.87
C VAL A 81 12.96 -11.35 -4.67
N ALA A 82 12.07 -10.38 -4.74
CA ALA A 82 12.33 -9.06 -4.20
C ALA A 82 11.71 -8.99 -2.79
N ILE A 83 12.51 -8.69 -1.77
CA ILE A 83 12.08 -8.63 -0.38
C ILE A 83 12.64 -7.38 0.29
N ALA A 84 11.77 -6.66 0.98
CA ALA A 84 12.14 -5.53 1.81
C ALA A 84 11.64 -5.79 3.23
N LEU A 85 12.56 -5.81 4.21
CA LEU A 85 12.27 -6.03 5.62
C LEU A 85 12.79 -4.89 6.46
N THR A 86 12.02 -4.51 7.47
CA THR A 86 12.44 -3.60 8.53
C THR A 86 12.46 -4.34 9.85
N ARG A 87 13.57 -4.26 10.58
CA ARG A 87 13.65 -4.62 11.99
C ARG A 87 13.45 -3.35 12.80
N ALA A 88 12.36 -3.29 13.54
CA ALA A 88 12.10 -2.21 14.48
C ALA A 88 12.95 -2.36 15.75
N VAL A 89 12.99 -1.32 16.58
CA VAL A 89 13.75 -1.30 17.84
C VAL A 89 13.27 -2.36 18.84
N ASP A 90 12.00 -2.74 18.77
CA ASP A 90 11.41 -3.82 19.59
C ASP A 90 11.60 -5.23 19.01
N GLU A 91 12.53 -5.38 18.06
CA GLU A 91 12.83 -6.64 17.36
C GLU A 91 11.69 -7.19 16.49
N THR A 92 10.61 -6.46 16.32
CA THR A 92 9.57 -6.83 15.36
C THR A 92 10.13 -6.68 13.93
N LEU A 93 9.95 -7.73 13.10
CA LEU A 93 10.24 -7.63 11.67
C LEU A 93 8.94 -7.42 10.92
N PHE A 94 8.95 -6.52 9.96
CA PHE A 94 7.83 -6.34 9.04
C PHE A 94 8.32 -5.88 7.68
N GLY A 95 7.56 -6.22 6.66
CA GLY A 95 7.92 -5.83 5.31
C GLY A 95 7.05 -6.48 4.25
N THR A 96 7.54 -6.46 3.03
CA THR A 96 6.85 -7.02 1.87
C THR A 96 7.82 -7.84 1.02
N PHE A 97 7.26 -8.80 0.29
CA PHE A 97 8.02 -9.53 -0.72
C PHE A 97 7.19 -9.74 -1.99
N LYS A 98 7.88 -9.94 -3.09
CA LYS A 98 7.32 -10.38 -4.36
C LYS A 98 8.14 -11.55 -4.88
N ALA A 99 7.52 -12.72 -4.97
CA ALA A 99 8.13 -13.95 -5.48
C ALA A 99 7.47 -14.36 -6.81
N LEU A 100 8.24 -14.79 -7.79
CA LEU A 100 7.69 -15.31 -9.06
C LEU A 100 7.18 -16.74 -8.93
N LYS A 101 7.75 -17.51 -8.02
CA LYS A 101 7.38 -18.89 -7.70
C LYS A 101 7.47 -19.11 -6.20
N VAL A 102 6.95 -20.22 -5.72
CA VAL A 102 7.13 -20.63 -4.30
C VAL A 102 8.63 -20.77 -4.03
N THR A 103 9.13 -20.03 -3.04
CA THR A 103 10.56 -19.89 -2.78
C THR A 103 10.86 -20.08 -1.31
N LYS A 104 11.96 -20.76 -0.99
CA LYS A 104 12.46 -20.88 0.37
C LYS A 104 13.46 -19.77 0.68
N VAL A 105 13.22 -19.06 1.78
CA VAL A 105 14.10 -18.01 2.28
C VAL A 105 14.54 -18.34 3.70
N THR A 106 15.83 -18.21 3.96
CA THR A 106 16.39 -18.33 5.31
C THR A 106 16.57 -16.94 5.91
N LEU A 107 15.95 -16.71 7.05
CA LEU A 107 16.15 -15.55 7.91
C LEU A 107 17.11 -15.92 9.04
N THR A 108 18.07 -15.04 9.33
CA THR A 108 18.98 -15.14 10.48
C THR A 108 18.80 -13.93 11.39
N GLY A 109 19.17 -14.07 12.67
CA GLY A 109 19.03 -12.99 13.65
C GLY A 109 17.62 -12.82 14.20
N VAL A 110 16.79 -13.87 14.12
CA VAL A 110 15.44 -13.88 14.70
C VAL A 110 15.43 -14.55 16.06
N THR A 111 14.64 -14.03 16.99
CA THR A 111 14.52 -14.59 18.36
C THR A 111 13.58 -15.80 18.39
N LEU A 112 13.65 -16.60 19.48
CA LEU A 112 12.79 -17.80 19.63
C LEU A 112 11.34 -17.51 20.03
N LYS A 113 10.99 -16.27 20.35
CA LYS A 113 9.71 -15.93 21.00
C LYS A 113 8.62 -15.44 20.05
N GLY A 114 8.91 -15.29 18.76
CA GLY A 114 7.97 -14.71 17.80
C GLY A 114 7.29 -15.76 16.93
N THR A 115 6.26 -15.30 16.22
CA THR A 115 5.54 -16.03 15.18
C THR A 115 5.65 -15.28 13.88
N PHE A 116 5.90 -16.00 12.79
CA PHE A 116 5.84 -15.44 11.44
C PHE A 116 4.42 -15.40 10.95
N TYR A 117 4.09 -14.33 10.24
CA TYR A 117 2.81 -14.15 9.58
C TYR A 117 3.05 -13.72 8.12
N ILE A 118 2.34 -14.37 7.19
CA ILE A 118 2.23 -13.92 5.80
C ILE A 118 0.79 -13.48 5.60
N ASP A 119 0.58 -12.24 5.16
CA ASP A 119 -0.74 -11.61 5.03
C ASP A 119 -1.62 -11.76 6.28
N GLY A 120 -1.00 -11.62 7.45
CA GLY A 120 -1.66 -11.77 8.73
C GLY A 120 -1.99 -13.20 9.14
N VAL A 121 -1.63 -14.21 8.35
CA VAL A 121 -1.83 -15.64 8.63
C VAL A 121 -0.57 -16.22 9.25
N ALA A 122 -0.70 -16.82 10.45
CA ALA A 122 0.41 -17.45 11.15
C ALA A 122 1.01 -18.61 10.35
N GLN A 123 2.34 -18.63 10.27
CA GLN A 123 3.10 -19.66 9.56
C GLN A 123 3.71 -20.65 10.56
N PRO A 124 3.65 -21.95 10.28
CA PRO A 124 4.21 -23.00 11.17
C PRO A 124 5.75 -23.06 11.05
N VAL A 125 6.43 -21.96 11.31
CA VAL A 125 7.89 -21.86 11.19
C VAL A 125 8.52 -21.98 12.56
N ARG A 126 9.53 -22.85 12.68
CA ARG A 126 10.33 -22.98 13.89
C ARG A 126 11.64 -22.22 13.75
N VAL A 127 11.93 -21.39 14.72
CA VAL A 127 13.25 -20.75 14.85
C VAL A 127 14.19 -21.70 15.59
N LYS A 128 15.34 -21.98 14.98
CA LYS A 128 16.39 -22.81 15.59
C LYS A 128 17.73 -22.07 15.50
N ALA A 129 18.38 -21.88 16.65
CA ALA A 129 19.66 -21.15 16.73
C ALA A 129 19.66 -19.78 15.98
N GLY A 130 18.60 -18.99 16.16
CA GLY A 130 18.46 -17.69 15.51
C GLY A 130 18.19 -17.75 14.00
N LYS A 131 17.88 -18.92 13.44
CA LYS A 131 17.56 -19.13 12.03
C LYS A 131 16.13 -19.63 11.85
N ALA A 132 15.47 -19.12 10.82
CA ALA A 132 14.15 -19.57 10.39
C ALA A 132 14.15 -19.80 8.88
N VAL A 133 13.53 -20.89 8.43
CA VAL A 133 13.30 -21.14 6.99
C VAL A 133 11.82 -20.93 6.70
N LEU A 134 11.53 -19.97 5.84
CA LEU A 134 10.19 -19.63 5.40
C LEU A 134 9.96 -20.13 3.98
N THR A 135 8.78 -20.64 3.72
CA THR A 135 8.30 -20.88 2.35
C THR A 135 7.42 -19.71 1.96
N LEU A 136 7.91 -18.86 1.06
CA LEU A 136 7.20 -17.71 0.53
C LEU A 136 6.32 -18.14 -0.66
N PRO A 137 5.03 -17.86 -0.64
CA PRO A 137 4.15 -18.10 -1.79
C PRO A 137 4.50 -17.20 -2.98
N ALA A 138 4.13 -17.61 -4.19
CA ALA A 138 4.21 -16.75 -5.37
C ALA A 138 3.24 -15.57 -5.25
N GLY A 139 3.64 -14.41 -5.76
CA GLY A 139 2.86 -13.17 -5.68
C GLY A 139 3.52 -12.10 -4.83
N GLN A 140 2.75 -11.06 -4.54
CA GLN A 140 3.13 -9.97 -3.64
C GLN A 140 2.41 -10.14 -2.32
N HIS A 141 3.15 -10.16 -1.22
CA HIS A 141 2.66 -10.46 0.11
C HIS A 141 3.34 -9.59 1.16
N SER A 142 2.69 -9.47 2.32
CA SER A 142 3.30 -8.93 3.53
C SER A 142 3.96 -10.04 4.36
N LEU A 143 5.03 -9.69 5.06
CA LEU A 143 5.72 -10.56 6.01
C LEU A 143 5.87 -9.84 7.34
N GLU A 144 5.56 -10.52 8.43
CA GLU A 144 5.77 -10.01 9.78
C GLU A 144 6.31 -11.13 10.69
N TYR A 145 7.19 -10.75 11.61
CA TYR A 145 7.62 -11.59 12.72
C TYR A 145 7.50 -10.81 14.02
N THR A 146 6.71 -11.30 14.96
CA THR A 146 6.44 -10.59 16.22
C THR A 146 6.09 -11.56 17.34
N ALA A 147 6.40 -11.17 18.57
CA ALA A 147 5.92 -11.87 19.77
C ALA A 147 4.46 -11.52 20.10
N GLY A 148 3.89 -10.49 19.48
CA GLY A 148 2.51 -10.03 19.70
C GLY A 148 1.53 -10.56 18.66
N LYS A 149 0.37 -9.90 18.59
CA LYS A 149 -0.61 -10.13 17.53
C LYS A 149 -0.10 -9.55 16.22
N ALA A 150 -0.36 -10.25 15.11
CA ALA A 150 -0.01 -9.77 13.78
C ALA A 150 -0.57 -8.37 13.50
N MET A 151 0.16 -7.58 12.72
CA MET A 151 -0.36 -6.35 12.16
C MET A 151 -1.48 -6.69 11.17
N PRO A 152 -2.65 -6.07 11.28
CA PRO A 152 -3.74 -6.33 10.35
C PRO A 152 -3.43 -5.77 8.97
N LEU A 153 -3.97 -6.40 7.94
CA LEU A 153 -3.98 -5.84 6.59
C LEU A 153 -4.86 -4.58 6.56
N PRO A 154 -4.52 -3.59 5.72
CA PRO A 154 -5.30 -2.37 5.62
C PRO A 154 -6.76 -2.65 5.24
N ALA A 155 -7.69 -1.98 5.90
CA ALA A 155 -9.07 -1.88 5.45
C ALA A 155 -9.20 -0.69 4.48
N GLU A 156 -10.18 -0.73 3.58
CA GLU A 156 -10.40 0.32 2.60
C GLU A 156 -11.87 0.71 2.55
N ILE A 157 -12.18 2.01 2.58
CA ILE A 157 -13.53 2.51 2.33
C ILE A 157 -13.85 2.31 0.85
N THR A 158 -14.93 1.61 0.58
CA THR A 158 -15.37 1.25 -0.77
C THR A 158 -16.42 2.20 -1.32
N ASP A 159 -17.30 2.70 -0.45
CA ASP A 159 -18.35 3.65 -0.83
C ASP A 159 -18.83 4.47 0.37
N VAL A 160 -19.45 5.61 0.09
CA VAL A 160 -20.18 6.43 1.04
C VAL A 160 -21.50 6.83 0.41
N GLU A 161 -22.60 6.40 0.99
CA GLU A 161 -23.96 6.81 0.58
C GLU A 161 -24.41 8.01 1.41
N TYR A 162 -25.05 8.95 0.73
CA TYR A 162 -25.53 10.19 1.32
C TYR A 162 -27.01 10.11 1.62
N GLU A 163 -27.34 10.09 2.90
CA GLU A 163 -28.72 10.23 3.37
C GLU A 163 -28.97 11.66 3.92
N LYS A 164 -30.21 12.02 4.21
CA LYS A 164 -30.58 13.38 4.60
C LYS A 164 -29.72 13.91 5.76
N ASN A 165 -29.60 13.14 6.82
CA ASN A 165 -28.92 13.56 8.06
C ASN A 165 -27.68 12.74 8.40
N HIS A 166 -27.27 11.80 7.56
CA HIS A 166 -26.12 10.95 7.83
C HIS A 166 -25.52 10.38 6.56
N PHE A 167 -24.33 9.78 6.73
CA PHE A 167 -23.63 9.00 5.73
C PHE A 167 -23.69 7.53 6.11
N LEU A 168 -23.86 6.64 5.14
CA LEU A 168 -23.60 5.22 5.28
C LEU A 168 -22.21 4.94 4.70
N ILE A 169 -21.26 4.54 5.56
CA ILE A 169 -19.88 4.33 5.21
C ILE A 169 -19.65 2.82 5.06
N TYR A 170 -19.30 2.39 3.86
CA TYR A 170 -18.99 1.01 3.52
C TYR A 170 -17.48 0.81 3.44
N TRP A 171 -16.99 -0.34 3.92
CA TRP A 171 -15.59 -0.72 3.77
C TRP A 171 -15.41 -2.21 3.58
N GLN A 172 -14.30 -2.56 2.97
CA GLN A 172 -13.78 -3.92 2.93
C GLN A 172 -12.71 -4.09 4.00
N ASN A 173 -12.82 -5.17 4.77
CA ASN A 173 -11.83 -5.57 5.75
C ASN A 173 -11.34 -6.97 5.40
N PRO A 174 -10.10 -7.14 4.88
CA PRO A 174 -9.55 -8.45 4.53
C PRO A 174 -9.26 -9.32 5.77
N ASN A 175 -9.29 -8.71 6.97
CA ASN A 175 -9.00 -9.39 8.21
C ASN A 175 -10.27 -10.01 8.81
N ARG A 176 -10.37 -11.32 8.81
CA ARG A 176 -11.48 -12.01 9.45
C ARG A 176 -11.53 -11.70 10.94
N LEU A 177 -12.72 -11.41 11.49
CA LEU A 177 -12.99 -11.20 12.91
C LEU A 177 -12.11 -10.10 13.58
N LYS A 178 -11.64 -9.12 12.80
CA LYS A 178 -10.93 -7.96 13.30
C LYS A 178 -11.81 -6.72 13.19
N SER A 179 -11.74 -5.84 14.19
CA SER A 179 -12.49 -4.58 14.16
C SER A 179 -11.84 -3.57 13.21
N VAL A 180 -12.66 -2.63 12.76
CA VAL A 180 -12.23 -1.45 12.03
C VAL A 180 -12.52 -0.23 12.88
N ARG A 181 -11.52 0.63 13.06
CA ARG A 181 -11.66 1.95 13.64
C ARG A 181 -11.91 2.94 12.53
N LEU A 182 -13.07 3.59 12.55
CA LEU A 182 -13.38 4.69 11.64
C LEU A 182 -12.89 5.99 12.24
N GLU A 183 -12.15 6.75 11.46
CA GLU A 183 -11.61 8.03 11.84
C GLU A 183 -12.03 9.09 10.83
N VAL A 184 -12.28 10.31 11.33
CA VAL A 184 -12.65 11.47 10.54
C VAL A 184 -11.64 12.59 10.78
N SER A 185 -11.30 13.31 9.72
CA SER A 185 -10.51 14.53 9.75
C SER A 185 -11.30 15.66 9.10
N VAL A 186 -11.32 16.82 9.76
CA VAL A 186 -11.93 18.05 9.26
C VAL A 186 -10.90 19.08 8.75
N ASP A 187 -9.62 18.75 8.82
CA ASP A 187 -8.50 19.64 8.51
C ASP A 187 -7.58 19.13 7.39
N GLY A 188 -8.14 18.30 6.51
CA GLY A 188 -7.41 17.75 5.36
C GLY A 188 -6.40 16.65 5.73
N GLY A 189 -6.72 15.82 6.73
CA GLY A 189 -5.90 14.68 7.12
C GLY A 189 -4.78 14.98 8.11
N LYS A 190 -4.69 16.20 8.63
CA LYS A 190 -3.65 16.58 9.61
C LYS A 190 -3.93 15.99 10.99
N HIS A 191 -5.18 16.04 11.45
CA HIS A 191 -5.63 15.44 12.70
C HIS A 191 -6.81 14.49 12.45
N TRP A 192 -6.85 13.40 13.20
CA TRP A 192 -7.84 12.34 13.03
C TRP A 192 -8.53 12.05 14.36
N GLU A 193 -9.86 12.08 14.33
CA GLU A 193 -10.69 11.72 15.48
C GLU A 193 -11.35 10.37 15.25
N THR A 194 -11.31 9.51 16.27
CA THR A 194 -11.99 8.22 16.23
C THR A 194 -13.49 8.42 16.44
N VAL A 195 -14.26 8.01 15.43
CA VAL A 195 -15.72 8.04 15.50
C VAL A 195 -16.27 6.77 16.16
N THR A 196 -15.73 5.62 15.77
CA THR A 196 -16.14 4.31 16.30
C THR A 196 -15.09 3.25 16.03
N THR A 197 -15.23 2.11 16.76
CA THR A 197 -14.52 0.88 16.45
C THR A 197 -15.54 -0.25 16.36
N THR A 198 -15.71 -0.84 15.21
CA THR A 198 -16.79 -1.81 14.91
C THR A 198 -16.36 -2.92 13.96
N LEU A 199 -17.10 -4.02 13.97
CA LEU A 199 -16.99 -5.11 12.98
C LEU A 199 -17.98 -4.95 11.81
N HIS A 200 -18.96 -4.07 11.97
CA HIS A 200 -20.10 -3.99 11.04
C HIS A 200 -19.89 -2.89 10.01
N SER A 201 -20.04 -3.24 8.75
CA SER A 201 -20.13 -2.35 7.60
C SER A 201 -21.54 -2.56 6.97
N PRO A 202 -22.29 -1.51 6.61
CA PRO A 202 -21.94 -0.10 6.74
C PRO A 202 -22.07 0.46 8.16
N TYR A 203 -21.39 1.58 8.41
CA TYR A 203 -21.57 2.39 9.61
C TYR A 203 -22.32 3.67 9.29
N LYS A 204 -23.27 4.02 10.16
CA LYS A 204 -24.08 5.22 10.04
C LYS A 204 -23.46 6.38 10.82
N LEU A 205 -22.88 7.35 10.10
CA LEU A 205 -22.26 8.55 10.67
C LEU A 205 -23.22 9.73 10.55
N SER A 206 -23.56 10.41 11.68
CA SER A 206 -24.32 11.68 11.64
C SER A 206 -23.54 12.76 10.89
N LYS A 207 -24.26 13.63 10.19
CA LYS A 207 -23.71 14.83 9.57
C LYS A 207 -23.54 15.99 10.54
N ASP A 208 -24.14 15.88 11.73
CA ASP A 208 -24.13 16.95 12.72
C ASP A 208 -22.69 17.27 13.16
N GLY A 209 -22.35 18.56 13.14
CA GLY A 209 -21.02 19.04 13.49
C GLY A 209 -20.00 19.08 12.35
N TYR A 210 -20.31 18.48 11.20
CA TYR A 210 -19.44 18.55 10.03
C TYR A 210 -19.92 19.58 8.99
N LYS A 211 -18.97 20.32 8.43
CA LYS A 211 -19.20 21.31 7.39
C LYS A 211 -18.26 21.07 6.23
N ASP A 212 -18.66 21.50 5.04
CA ASP A 212 -17.87 21.51 3.82
C ASP A 212 -17.33 20.12 3.41
N LYS A 213 -16.06 19.87 3.63
CA LYS A 213 -15.38 18.64 3.27
C LYS A 213 -14.76 17.97 4.49
N ILE A 214 -14.95 16.68 4.61
CA ILE A 214 -14.25 15.85 5.58
C ILE A 214 -13.48 14.73 4.89
N HIS A 215 -12.48 14.19 5.55
CA HIS A 215 -11.80 12.98 5.15
C HIS A 215 -12.15 11.87 6.11
N ILE A 216 -12.39 10.68 5.60
CA ILE A 216 -12.69 9.49 6.40
C ILE A 216 -11.64 8.43 6.08
N ARG A 217 -11.23 7.64 7.06
CA ARG A 217 -10.42 6.45 6.83
C ARG A 217 -10.86 5.28 7.70
N ALA A 218 -10.65 4.10 7.18
CA ALA A 218 -10.93 2.83 7.85
C ALA A 218 -9.61 2.20 8.27
N VAL A 219 -9.36 2.08 9.57
CA VAL A 219 -8.13 1.52 10.12
C VAL A 219 -8.42 0.14 10.70
N ALA A 220 -7.92 -0.90 10.06
CA ALA A 220 -8.08 -2.27 10.57
C ALA A 220 -7.31 -2.44 11.89
N MET A 221 -7.93 -3.10 12.87
CA MET A 221 -7.41 -3.26 14.22
C MET A 221 -7.25 -4.74 14.59
N ASN A 222 -6.13 -5.11 15.17
CA ASN A 222 -5.90 -6.41 15.80
C ASN A 222 -5.55 -6.22 17.28
N GLY A 223 -6.58 -6.09 18.11
CA GLY A 223 -6.43 -5.62 19.49
C GLY A 223 -6.00 -4.14 19.50
N LYS A 224 -4.85 -3.84 20.08
CA LYS A 224 -4.28 -2.48 20.12
C LYS A 224 -3.44 -2.13 18.88
N ARG A 225 -3.09 -3.11 18.04
CA ARG A 225 -2.31 -2.88 16.81
C ARG A 225 -3.22 -2.40 15.69
N ALA A 226 -2.82 -1.31 15.04
CA ALA A 226 -3.50 -0.74 13.88
C ALA A 226 -2.75 -1.12 12.60
N ALA A 227 -3.45 -1.22 11.46
CA ALA A 227 -2.80 -1.33 10.16
C ALA A 227 -1.91 -0.12 9.90
N SER A 228 -0.77 -0.33 9.27
CA SER A 228 0.25 0.69 9.02
C SER A 228 -0.17 1.77 8.02
N SER A 229 -1.17 1.48 7.19
CA SER A 229 -1.69 2.42 6.20
C SER A 229 -3.21 2.32 6.11
N ALA A 230 -3.85 3.48 5.96
CA ALA A 230 -5.26 3.58 5.67
C ALA A 230 -5.43 4.65 4.58
N LYS A 231 -6.13 4.30 3.50
CA LYS A 231 -6.47 5.26 2.46
C LYS A 231 -7.51 6.24 2.97
N GLU A 232 -7.31 7.51 2.65
CA GLU A 232 -8.26 8.57 2.91
C GLU A 232 -9.37 8.56 1.85
N TYR A 233 -10.59 8.76 2.29
CA TYR A 233 -11.76 8.89 1.42
C TYR A 233 -12.39 10.28 1.66
N PRO A 234 -12.38 11.20 0.67
CA PRO A 234 -12.98 12.51 0.82
C PRO A 234 -14.50 12.43 0.74
N VAL A 235 -15.19 13.14 1.62
CA VAL A 235 -16.65 13.29 1.65
C VAL A 235 -16.99 14.76 1.58
N TYR A 236 -17.71 15.17 0.53
CA TYR A 236 -18.12 16.56 0.32
C TYR A 236 -19.52 16.76 0.89
N ILE A 237 -19.66 17.64 1.87
CA ILE A 237 -20.93 17.89 2.59
C ILE A 237 -21.66 19.06 1.96
N THR A 238 -20.95 20.19 1.83
CA THR A 238 -21.45 21.42 1.20
C THR A 238 -20.29 22.20 0.55
N GLY A 239 -20.58 23.03 -0.43
CA GLY A 239 -19.71 24.14 -0.87
C GLY A 239 -18.57 23.80 -1.83
N GLU A 240 -17.82 22.76 -1.62
CA GLU A 240 -16.75 22.36 -2.55
C GLU A 240 -17.25 21.35 -3.57
N ALA A 241 -17.13 21.70 -4.86
CA ALA A 241 -17.30 20.72 -5.92
C ALA A 241 -16.07 19.81 -5.99
N PRO A 242 -16.23 18.50 -6.13
CA PRO A 242 -15.11 17.61 -6.40
C PRO A 242 -14.45 18.02 -7.73
N HIS A 243 -13.16 17.74 -7.87
CA HIS A 243 -12.47 17.90 -9.14
C HIS A 243 -13.17 17.11 -10.25
N TYR A 244 -13.17 17.64 -11.49
CA TYR A 244 -13.68 16.84 -12.60
C TYR A 244 -12.80 15.61 -12.82
N PRO A 245 -13.39 14.54 -13.41
CA PRO A 245 -12.63 13.36 -13.73
C PRO A 245 -11.42 13.67 -14.61
N GLU A 246 -10.28 13.12 -14.27
CA GLU A 246 -9.12 13.13 -15.15
C GLU A 246 -9.26 12.03 -16.19
N GLY A 247 -8.89 12.33 -17.44
CA GLY A 247 -8.92 11.41 -18.55
C GLY A 247 -10.34 11.02 -18.97
N ILE A 248 -10.72 11.37 -20.16
CA ILE A 248 -11.92 10.87 -20.82
C ILE A 248 -11.45 10.00 -21.97
N TRP A 249 -11.86 8.74 -21.97
CA TRP A 249 -11.56 7.79 -23.04
C TRP A 249 -12.83 7.47 -23.79
N MET A 250 -12.74 7.40 -25.10
CA MET A 250 -13.85 7.02 -25.96
C MET A 250 -13.42 5.86 -26.84
N LYS A 251 -14.22 4.81 -26.89
CA LYS A 251 -14.09 3.70 -27.80
C LYS A 251 -15.30 3.69 -28.73
N LEU A 252 -15.03 3.75 -30.01
CA LEU A 252 -16.05 3.64 -31.05
C LEU A 252 -16.22 2.17 -31.41
N ASP A 253 -17.46 1.69 -31.41
CA ASP A 253 -17.83 0.35 -31.84
C ASP A 253 -19.07 0.48 -32.71
N ASP A 254 -19.11 -0.16 -33.86
CA ASP A 254 -20.02 -0.08 -35.04
C ASP A 254 -21.20 0.88 -34.98
N ASN A 255 -21.97 0.90 -33.92
CA ASN A 255 -23.16 1.74 -33.75
C ASN A 255 -23.28 2.37 -32.34
N GLN A 256 -22.21 2.35 -31.55
CA GLN A 256 -22.23 2.89 -30.18
C GLN A 256 -20.88 3.49 -29.80
N VAL A 257 -20.93 4.43 -28.86
CA VAL A 257 -19.72 5.00 -28.29
C VAL A 257 -19.65 4.63 -26.81
N GLU A 258 -18.64 3.88 -26.43
CA GLU A 258 -18.32 3.65 -25.04
C GLU A 258 -17.46 4.80 -24.51
N ILE A 259 -17.93 5.49 -23.50
CA ILE A 259 -17.26 6.63 -22.87
C ILE A 259 -16.93 6.24 -21.44
N SER A 260 -15.66 6.35 -21.06
CA SER A 260 -15.20 6.12 -19.70
C SER A 260 -14.34 7.27 -19.21
N TRP A 261 -14.29 7.45 -17.90
CA TRP A 261 -13.51 8.51 -17.25
C TRP A 261 -12.90 8.06 -15.95
N GLY A 262 -11.89 8.78 -15.46
CA GLY A 262 -11.24 8.52 -14.19
C GLY A 262 -12.23 8.57 -13.03
N LYS A 263 -12.15 7.60 -12.12
CA LYS A 263 -13.00 7.58 -10.92
C LYS A 263 -12.57 8.69 -9.96
N VAL A 264 -13.51 9.55 -9.57
CA VAL A 264 -13.31 10.57 -8.54
C VAL A 264 -13.92 10.08 -7.24
N LEU A 265 -13.13 10.01 -6.18
CA LEU A 265 -13.60 9.60 -4.86
C LEU A 265 -14.51 10.66 -4.24
N GLY A 266 -15.52 10.22 -3.50
CA GLY A 266 -16.43 11.11 -2.77
C GLY A 266 -17.55 11.73 -3.61
N VAL A 267 -17.63 11.49 -4.92
CA VAL A 267 -18.72 11.99 -5.75
C VAL A 267 -19.98 11.13 -5.59
N GLN A 268 -21.13 11.79 -5.54
CA GLN A 268 -22.42 11.09 -5.46
C GLN A 268 -22.87 10.55 -6.84
N LYS A 269 -22.59 11.31 -7.89
CA LYS A 269 -22.96 10.96 -9.26
C LYS A 269 -22.14 11.76 -10.27
N TYR A 270 -22.02 11.21 -11.46
CA TYR A 270 -21.52 11.88 -12.65
C TYR A 270 -22.68 12.33 -13.54
N ARG A 271 -22.48 13.41 -14.27
CA ARG A 271 -23.34 13.85 -15.34
C ARG A 271 -22.54 13.95 -16.62
N LEU A 272 -22.95 13.25 -17.67
CA LEU A 272 -22.33 13.32 -18.98
C LEU A 272 -23.26 14.09 -19.91
N TYR A 273 -22.69 15.08 -20.57
CA TYR A 273 -23.41 15.92 -21.54
C TYR A 273 -22.81 15.72 -22.92
N ARG A 274 -23.66 15.71 -23.92
CA ARG A 274 -23.28 15.63 -25.33
C ARG A 274 -23.85 16.81 -26.10
N ARG A 275 -23.08 17.30 -27.08
CA ARG A 275 -23.53 18.28 -28.05
C ARG A 275 -23.19 17.81 -29.47
N VAL A 276 -24.12 17.81 -30.37
CA VAL A 276 -23.92 17.47 -31.78
C VAL A 276 -23.43 18.72 -32.51
N LYS A 277 -22.57 18.51 -33.53
CA LYS A 277 -22.08 19.64 -34.37
C LYS A 277 -23.24 20.41 -34.97
N GLY A 278 -23.29 21.73 -34.72
CA GLY A 278 -24.38 22.65 -35.16
C GLY A 278 -25.43 22.92 -34.08
N GLU A 279 -25.50 22.17 -33.01
CA GLU A 279 -26.35 22.49 -31.84
C GLU A 279 -25.65 23.53 -30.95
N GLN A 280 -26.42 24.43 -30.32
CA GLN A 280 -25.85 25.38 -29.36
C GLN A 280 -25.78 24.83 -27.92
N GLU A 281 -26.66 23.90 -27.59
CA GLU A 281 -26.80 23.42 -26.21
C GLU A 281 -26.29 22.01 -26.02
N PHE A 282 -25.75 21.74 -24.81
CA PHE A 282 -25.41 20.42 -24.38
C PHE A 282 -26.62 19.71 -23.78
N ARG A 283 -26.84 18.47 -24.19
CA ARG A 283 -27.92 17.58 -23.65
C ARG A 283 -27.34 16.59 -22.66
N LEU A 284 -27.99 16.45 -21.52
CA LEU A 284 -27.66 15.40 -20.56
C LEU A 284 -27.98 14.02 -21.17
N ILE A 285 -26.98 13.14 -21.27
CA ILE A 285 -27.11 11.79 -21.82
C ILE A 285 -26.92 10.70 -20.78
N TYR A 286 -26.31 11.02 -19.63
CA TYR A 286 -26.12 10.11 -18.52
C TYR A 286 -26.08 10.86 -17.19
N GLU A 287 -26.75 10.28 -16.18
CA GLU A 287 -26.59 10.65 -14.77
C GLU A 287 -26.54 9.36 -13.93
N GLY A 288 -25.45 9.15 -13.16
CA GLY A 288 -25.29 7.93 -12.36
C GLY A 288 -23.93 7.85 -11.65
N LYS A 289 -23.73 6.80 -10.86
CA LYS A 289 -22.50 6.56 -10.10
C LYS A 289 -21.38 5.88 -10.92
N ALA A 290 -21.72 5.19 -12.00
CA ALA A 290 -20.72 4.52 -12.83
C ALA A 290 -19.81 5.56 -13.53
N ASN A 291 -18.56 5.22 -13.69
CA ASN A 291 -17.57 6.02 -14.42
C ASN A 291 -17.41 5.58 -15.88
N CYS A 292 -18.43 4.93 -16.42
CA CYS A 292 -18.56 4.56 -17.82
C CYS A 292 -20.02 4.66 -18.28
N PHE A 293 -20.21 4.87 -19.58
CA PHE A 293 -21.51 4.94 -20.21
C PHE A 293 -21.40 4.52 -21.68
N VAL A 294 -22.38 3.79 -22.18
CA VAL A 294 -22.48 3.40 -23.59
C VAL A 294 -23.58 4.22 -24.25
N ASP A 295 -23.17 5.14 -25.11
CA ASP A 295 -24.08 5.94 -25.93
C ASP A 295 -24.46 5.18 -27.22
N LYS A 296 -25.66 4.58 -27.20
CA LYS A 296 -26.25 3.86 -28.34
C LYS A 296 -26.89 4.79 -29.35
N THR A 297 -27.05 6.07 -29.02
CA THR A 297 -27.70 7.06 -29.88
C THR A 297 -26.69 7.85 -30.73
N ALA A 298 -25.41 7.55 -30.60
CA ALA A 298 -24.33 8.15 -31.39
C ALA A 298 -24.17 7.52 -32.79
N ALA A 299 -24.98 6.50 -33.12
CA ALA A 299 -25.00 5.88 -34.43
C ALA A 299 -25.26 6.90 -35.55
N GLY A 300 -24.27 7.09 -36.43
CA GLY A 300 -24.34 8.03 -37.58
C GLY A 300 -23.64 9.36 -37.39
N VAL A 301 -23.03 9.66 -36.25
CA VAL A 301 -22.33 10.93 -35.99
C VAL A 301 -20.85 10.90 -36.40
N CYS A 302 -20.30 9.69 -36.60
CA CYS A 302 -18.92 9.51 -37.07
C CYS A 302 -18.90 8.98 -38.49
N LYS A 303 -19.13 9.89 -39.49
CA LYS A 303 -18.71 9.72 -40.88
C LYS A 303 -17.69 10.77 -41.22
#